data_e710b004c3c1be88f158c0b38ad846b0
#
_entry.id   e710b004c3c1be88f158c0b38ad846b0
#
_cell.length_a   1.000
_cell.length_b   1.000
_cell.length_c   1.000
_cell.angle_alpha   90.00
_cell.angle_beta   90.00
_cell.angle_gamma   90.00
#
_symmetry.space_group_name_H-M   'P 1'
#
loop_
_entity.id
_entity.type
_entity.pdbx_description
1 polymer ?
#
loop_
_entity_poly.entity_id
_entity_poly.type
_entity_poly.pdbx_seq_one_letter_code
_entity_poly.pdbx_strand_id
1 'polypeptide(L)'
;MIGIRPAEPSDAQPLVELAGEIGGEKGAWLLTTDAWRSIAEERRYLRAVRRHPDAAVYVAEDAELIVARLSLARDAHPASRHVADLGLMVAASHRRRGVGRALLDQAVVWARSVGVEKLELHVFPWNEPAIALYESFGFEREGLRKAHYLRDDVPVDAILMALLLVGPS
;
A
#
# COMPACT_ATOMS: atom_id res chain seq x y z
N MET A 1 -15.61 -15.12 -2.12
CA MET A 1 -14.80 -15.05 -0.87
C MET A 1 -13.45 -14.42 -1.19
N ILE A 2 -13.07 -13.42 -0.43
CA ILE A 2 -11.80 -12.71 -0.64
C ILE A 2 -10.65 -13.54 -0.07
N GLY A 3 -9.68 -13.87 -0.92
CA GLY A 3 -8.44 -14.52 -0.49
C GLY A 3 -7.28 -13.54 -0.53
N ILE A 4 -6.37 -13.62 0.44
CA ILE A 4 -5.14 -12.83 0.45
C ILE A 4 -3.96 -13.78 0.30
N ARG A 5 -3.06 -13.44 -0.61
CA ARG A 5 -1.84 -14.23 -0.87
C ARG A 5 -0.69 -13.33 -1.30
N PRO A 6 0.56 -13.81 -1.18
CA PRO A 6 1.69 -13.11 -1.80
C PRO A 6 1.48 -12.97 -3.31
N ALA A 7 1.89 -11.82 -3.84
CA ALA A 7 1.82 -11.58 -5.29
C ALA A 7 2.84 -12.43 -6.04
N GLU A 8 2.48 -12.86 -7.22
CA GLU A 8 3.33 -13.62 -8.14
C GLU A 8 3.67 -12.78 -9.38
N PRO A 9 4.76 -13.08 -10.08
CA PRO A 9 5.09 -12.37 -11.32
C PRO A 9 3.97 -12.40 -12.38
N SER A 10 3.15 -13.46 -12.38
CA SER A 10 1.97 -13.57 -13.26
C SER A 10 0.85 -12.57 -12.93
N ASP A 11 0.87 -11.95 -11.75
CA ASP A 11 -0.10 -10.93 -11.35
C ASP A 11 0.22 -9.55 -11.95
N ALA A 12 1.35 -9.39 -12.64
CA ALA A 12 1.82 -8.10 -13.13
C ALA A 12 0.79 -7.39 -14.02
N GLN A 13 0.20 -8.09 -14.98
CA GLN A 13 -0.79 -7.48 -15.87
C GLN A 13 -2.04 -7.04 -15.11
N PRO A 14 -2.71 -7.89 -14.32
CA PRO A 14 -3.86 -7.44 -13.52
C PRO A 14 -3.54 -6.28 -12.58
N LEU A 15 -2.35 -6.23 -12.01
CA LEU A 15 -1.95 -5.16 -11.11
C LEU A 15 -1.71 -3.83 -11.83
N VAL A 16 -1.12 -3.86 -13.02
CA VAL A 16 -0.97 -2.66 -13.86
C VAL A 16 -2.34 -2.14 -14.30
N GLU A 17 -3.24 -3.02 -14.70
CA GLU A 17 -4.61 -2.67 -15.07
C GLU A 17 -5.38 -2.05 -13.89
N LEU A 18 -5.30 -2.67 -12.70
CA LEU A 18 -5.90 -2.15 -11.47
C LEU A 18 -5.39 -0.75 -11.11
N ALA A 19 -4.07 -0.55 -11.17
CA ALA A 19 -3.48 0.77 -10.91
C ALA A 19 -3.94 1.81 -11.93
N GLY A 20 -4.07 1.42 -13.20
CA GLY A 20 -4.60 2.28 -14.26
C GLY A 20 -6.06 2.69 -14.02
N GLU A 21 -6.90 1.75 -13.63
CA GLU A 21 -8.31 2.02 -13.29
C GLU A 21 -8.43 2.99 -12.12
N ILE A 22 -7.70 2.74 -11.02
CA ILE A 22 -7.73 3.61 -9.83
C ILE A 22 -7.12 4.97 -10.14
N GLY A 23 -6.03 5.01 -10.90
CA GLY A 23 -5.38 6.25 -11.31
C GLY A 23 -6.26 7.12 -12.21
N GLY A 24 -7.16 6.51 -12.97
CA GLY A 24 -8.15 7.20 -13.81
C GLY A 24 -9.39 7.70 -13.07
N GLU A 25 -9.56 7.37 -11.80
CA GLU A 25 -10.71 7.86 -11.03
C GLU A 25 -10.57 9.36 -10.76
N LYS A 26 -11.74 10.07 -10.72
CA LYS A 26 -11.77 11.51 -10.44
C LYS A 26 -11.19 11.90 -9.08
N GLY A 27 -11.18 10.97 -8.13
CA GLY A 27 -10.67 11.20 -6.79
C GLY A 27 -9.16 11.41 -6.70
N ALA A 28 -8.41 11.03 -7.74
CA ALA A 28 -6.95 11.13 -7.74
C ALA A 28 -6.30 10.53 -6.47
N TRP A 29 -6.67 9.30 -6.15
CA TRP A 29 -6.34 8.67 -4.88
C TRP A 29 -4.88 8.19 -4.76
N LEU A 30 -4.26 7.79 -5.88
CA LEU A 30 -2.92 7.23 -5.85
C LEU A 30 -1.85 8.31 -5.76
N LEU A 31 -0.78 8.03 -5.02
CA LEU A 31 0.41 8.88 -4.95
C LEU A 31 1.14 8.95 -6.30
N THR A 32 1.14 7.87 -7.05
CA THR A 32 1.66 7.84 -8.41
C THR A 32 0.64 8.42 -9.37
N THR A 33 1.10 9.27 -10.28
CA THR A 33 0.18 10.00 -11.16
C THR A 33 -0.16 9.25 -12.44
N ASP A 34 0.72 9.21 -13.41
CA ASP A 34 0.32 8.86 -14.75
C ASP A 34 0.77 7.49 -15.21
N ALA A 35 1.96 7.16 -14.94
CA ALA A 35 2.52 5.92 -15.43
C ALA A 35 2.86 5.03 -14.27
N TRP A 36 1.96 4.14 -13.92
CA TRP A 36 2.37 2.95 -13.21
C TRP A 36 3.45 2.26 -14.05
N ARG A 37 4.12 1.28 -13.51
CA ARG A 37 5.12 0.51 -14.26
C ARG A 37 4.48 -0.15 -15.48
N SER A 38 5.27 -0.39 -16.52
CA SER A 38 4.85 -1.29 -17.58
C SER A 38 4.66 -2.72 -17.01
N ILE A 39 3.94 -3.57 -17.72
CA ILE A 39 3.73 -4.97 -17.30
C ILE A 39 5.09 -5.68 -17.10
N ALA A 40 6.06 -5.44 -17.99
CA ALA A 40 7.38 -6.04 -17.88
C ALA A 40 8.15 -5.55 -16.64
N GLU A 41 8.07 -4.26 -16.33
CA GLU A 41 8.67 -3.67 -15.13
C GLU A 41 8.03 -4.21 -13.85
N GLU A 42 6.69 -4.27 -13.82
CA GLU A 42 5.98 -4.83 -12.67
C GLU A 42 6.32 -6.31 -12.46
N ARG A 43 6.40 -7.09 -13.54
CA ARG A 43 6.80 -8.48 -13.45
C ARG A 43 8.20 -8.65 -12.87
N ARG A 44 9.16 -7.82 -13.30
CA ARG A 44 10.51 -7.82 -12.73
C ARG A 44 10.51 -7.43 -11.26
N TYR A 45 9.73 -6.41 -10.91
CA TYR A 45 9.60 -5.95 -9.54
C TYR A 45 9.02 -7.05 -8.63
N LEU A 46 7.94 -7.69 -9.03
CA LEU A 46 7.33 -8.78 -8.26
C LEU A 46 8.27 -9.96 -8.07
N ARG A 47 9.04 -10.29 -9.13
CA ARG A 47 10.06 -11.33 -9.03
C ARG A 47 11.16 -10.99 -8.04
N ALA A 48 11.62 -9.75 -8.02
CA ALA A 48 12.64 -9.27 -7.10
C ALA A 48 12.13 -9.23 -5.65
N VAL A 49 10.92 -8.72 -5.44
CA VAL A 49 10.30 -8.61 -4.11
C VAL A 49 10.11 -9.95 -3.45
N ARG A 50 9.74 -10.98 -4.18
CA ARG A 50 9.56 -12.33 -3.61
C ARG A 50 10.82 -12.90 -2.97
N ARG A 51 11.98 -12.44 -3.40
CA ARG A 51 13.29 -12.88 -2.89
C ARG A 51 13.89 -11.90 -1.89
N HIS A 52 13.26 -10.77 -1.70
CA HIS A 52 13.79 -9.71 -0.85
C HIS A 52 13.28 -9.88 0.59
N PRO A 53 14.18 -9.96 1.60
CA PRO A 53 13.75 -10.19 2.98
C PRO A 53 13.05 -8.99 3.60
N ASP A 54 13.27 -7.79 3.06
CA ASP A 54 12.79 -6.52 3.63
C ASP A 54 11.61 -5.91 2.88
N ALA A 55 11.03 -6.64 1.93
CA ALA A 55 9.89 -6.15 1.15
C ALA A 55 8.90 -7.27 0.84
N ALA A 56 7.64 -6.91 0.66
CA ALA A 56 6.60 -7.86 0.28
C ALA A 56 5.49 -7.17 -0.51
N VAL A 57 4.84 -7.91 -1.36
CA VAL A 57 3.60 -7.51 -2.03
C VAL A 57 2.58 -8.62 -1.83
N TYR A 58 1.39 -8.22 -1.37
CA TYR A 58 0.23 -9.10 -1.25
C TYR A 58 -0.89 -8.61 -2.17
N VAL A 59 -1.67 -9.54 -2.65
CA VAL A 59 -2.88 -9.26 -3.43
C VAL A 59 -4.10 -9.81 -2.71
N ALA A 60 -5.22 -9.13 -2.88
CA ALA A 60 -6.53 -9.67 -2.55
C ALA A 60 -7.20 -10.13 -3.84
N GLU A 61 -7.79 -11.30 -3.79
CA GLU A 61 -8.37 -11.99 -4.94
C GLU A 61 -9.81 -12.37 -4.64
N ASP A 62 -10.72 -12.06 -5.55
CA ASP A 62 -12.11 -12.46 -5.50
C ASP A 62 -12.46 -13.18 -6.80
N ALA A 63 -12.81 -14.46 -6.72
CA ALA A 63 -13.14 -15.30 -7.87
C ALA A 63 -12.07 -15.19 -9.00
N GLU A 64 -10.81 -15.36 -8.64
CA GLU A 64 -9.65 -15.27 -9.53
C GLU A 64 -9.33 -13.87 -10.09
N LEU A 65 -10.09 -12.85 -9.67
CA LEU A 65 -9.79 -11.46 -10.04
C LEU A 65 -8.97 -10.78 -8.94
N ILE A 66 -7.88 -10.14 -9.32
CA ILE A 66 -7.11 -9.30 -8.41
C ILE A 66 -7.88 -8.01 -8.18
N VAL A 67 -8.24 -7.75 -6.93
CA VAL A 67 -9.09 -6.61 -6.55
C VAL A 67 -8.40 -5.62 -5.63
N ALA A 68 -7.24 -5.96 -5.10
CA ALA A 68 -6.47 -5.07 -4.24
C ALA A 68 -4.99 -5.46 -4.18
N ARG A 69 -4.15 -4.51 -3.79
CA ARG A 69 -2.72 -4.69 -3.61
C ARG A 69 -2.25 -4.01 -2.33
N LEU A 70 -1.40 -4.69 -1.59
CA LEU A 70 -0.65 -4.16 -0.47
C LEU A 70 0.84 -4.29 -0.81
N SER A 71 1.59 -3.20 -0.71
CA SER A 71 3.05 -3.22 -0.82
C SER A 71 3.68 -2.81 0.51
N LEU A 72 4.78 -3.45 0.86
CA LEU A 72 5.49 -3.26 2.12
C LEU A 72 6.98 -3.19 1.84
N ALA A 73 7.65 -2.23 2.44
CA ALA A 73 9.11 -2.10 2.33
C ALA A 73 9.68 -1.58 3.65
N ARG A 74 10.61 -2.34 4.22
CA ARG A 74 11.37 -1.91 5.41
C ARG A 74 12.32 -0.78 5.03
N ASP A 75 12.49 0.18 5.94
CA ASP A 75 13.48 1.23 5.76
C ASP A 75 14.90 0.63 5.71
N ALA A 76 15.69 1.09 4.75
CA ALA A 76 17.03 0.58 4.52
C ALA A 76 18.07 1.11 5.53
N HIS A 77 17.81 2.26 6.15
CA HIS A 77 18.75 2.87 7.09
C HIS A 77 18.83 2.06 8.38
N PRO A 78 20.05 1.73 8.87
CA PRO A 78 20.19 0.89 10.08
C PRO A 78 19.45 1.39 11.32
N ALA A 79 19.34 2.71 11.48
CA ALA A 79 18.67 3.32 12.64
C ALA A 79 17.13 3.24 12.57
N SER A 80 16.57 2.95 11.42
CA SER A 80 15.11 2.87 11.18
C SER A 80 14.66 1.53 10.61
N ARG A 81 15.44 0.47 10.77
CA ARG A 81 15.08 -0.87 10.30
C ARG A 81 13.87 -1.49 10.98
N HIS A 82 13.41 -0.90 12.08
CA HIS A 82 12.17 -1.28 12.75
C HIS A 82 10.94 -0.59 12.13
N VAL A 83 11.12 0.22 11.09
CA VAL A 83 10.05 0.94 10.39
C VAL A 83 9.88 0.38 8.98
N ALA A 84 8.64 0.27 8.53
CA ALA A 84 8.33 -0.07 7.14
C ALA A 84 7.22 0.83 6.60
N ASP A 85 7.36 1.18 5.32
CA ASP A 85 6.32 1.86 4.57
C ASP A 85 5.32 0.86 3.99
N LEU A 86 4.07 1.26 3.89
CA LEU A 86 3.07 0.52 3.16
C LEU A 86 2.36 1.36 2.12
N GLY A 87 1.93 0.70 1.05
CA GLY A 87 1.03 1.24 0.04
C GLY A 87 -0.16 0.30 -0.11
N LEU A 88 -1.34 0.86 -0.26
CA LEU A 88 -2.59 0.11 -0.36
C LEU A 88 -3.45 0.67 -1.49
N MET A 89 -3.97 -0.20 -2.35
CA MET A 89 -4.99 0.17 -3.31
C MET A 89 -6.05 -0.93 -3.39
N VAL A 90 -7.30 -0.50 -3.51
CA VAL A 90 -8.48 -1.39 -3.58
C VAL A 90 -9.35 -0.94 -4.75
N ALA A 91 -9.76 -1.88 -5.59
CA ALA A 91 -10.70 -1.63 -6.69
C ALA A 91 -11.99 -0.98 -6.17
N ALA A 92 -12.53 -0.01 -6.91
CA ALA A 92 -13.74 0.71 -6.52
C ALA A 92 -14.91 -0.23 -6.19
N SER A 93 -15.06 -1.31 -6.95
CA SER A 93 -16.10 -2.33 -6.78
C SER A 93 -16.00 -3.11 -5.46
N HIS A 94 -14.83 -3.09 -4.82
CA HIS A 94 -14.52 -3.88 -3.62
C HIS A 94 -14.23 -3.02 -2.38
N ARG A 95 -14.41 -1.71 -2.47
CA ARG A 95 -14.28 -0.81 -1.32
C ARG A 95 -15.44 -0.99 -0.34
N ARG A 96 -15.20 -0.67 0.93
CA ARG A 96 -16.17 -0.79 2.04
C ARG A 96 -16.71 -2.20 2.23
N ARG A 97 -15.94 -3.20 1.83
CA ARG A 97 -16.25 -4.63 1.99
C ARG A 97 -15.23 -5.34 2.88
N GLY A 98 -14.41 -4.58 3.59
CA GLY A 98 -13.40 -5.12 4.51
C GLY A 98 -12.09 -5.55 3.86
N VAL A 99 -11.92 -5.40 2.55
CA VAL A 99 -10.70 -5.82 1.83
C VAL A 99 -9.48 -5.04 2.30
N GLY A 100 -9.59 -3.72 2.40
CA GLY A 100 -8.49 -2.87 2.89
C GLY A 100 -8.08 -3.23 4.31
N ARG A 101 -9.04 -3.46 5.20
CA ARG A 101 -8.78 -3.88 6.57
C ARG A 101 -8.07 -5.23 6.63
N ALA A 102 -8.52 -6.20 5.85
CA ALA A 102 -7.89 -7.51 5.80
C ALA A 102 -6.42 -7.44 5.31
N LEU A 103 -6.13 -6.57 4.34
CA LEU A 103 -4.76 -6.32 3.90
C LEU A 103 -3.93 -5.62 4.97
N LEU A 104 -4.50 -4.70 5.74
CA LEU A 104 -3.80 -4.09 6.87
C LEU A 104 -3.49 -5.11 7.98
N ASP A 105 -4.39 -6.05 8.24
CA ASP A 105 -4.12 -7.19 9.13
C ASP A 105 -2.93 -8.00 8.61
N GLN A 106 -2.87 -8.27 7.30
CA GLN A 106 -1.74 -8.95 6.68
C GLN A 106 -0.44 -8.14 6.81
N ALA A 107 -0.51 -6.82 6.70
CA ALA A 107 0.65 -5.95 6.90
C ALA A 107 1.23 -6.10 8.32
N VAL A 108 0.37 -6.18 9.33
CA VAL A 108 0.79 -6.41 10.72
C VAL A 108 1.44 -7.78 10.89
N VAL A 109 0.87 -8.83 10.29
CA VAL A 109 1.45 -10.18 10.32
C VAL A 109 2.85 -10.18 9.71
N TRP A 110 3.00 -9.59 8.53
CA TRP A 110 4.30 -9.48 7.88
C TRP A 110 5.30 -8.68 8.72
N ALA A 111 4.89 -7.52 9.21
CA ALA A 111 5.75 -6.64 10.01
C ALA A 111 6.33 -7.38 11.22
N ARG A 112 5.48 -8.08 11.95
CA ARG A 112 5.92 -8.89 13.10
C ARG A 112 6.86 -10.02 12.70
N SER A 113 6.64 -10.64 11.56
CA SER A 113 7.47 -11.75 11.07
C SER A 113 8.90 -11.32 10.73
N VAL A 114 9.11 -10.05 10.38
CA VAL A 114 10.44 -9.51 10.00
C VAL A 114 11.02 -8.54 11.04
N GLY A 115 10.37 -8.37 12.20
CA GLY A 115 10.87 -7.51 13.28
C GLY A 115 10.61 -6.01 13.06
N VAL A 116 9.60 -5.67 12.26
CA VAL A 116 9.12 -4.29 12.10
C VAL A 116 8.17 -3.97 13.25
N GLU A 117 8.37 -2.82 13.88
CA GLU A 117 7.62 -2.35 15.05
C GLU A 117 6.78 -1.10 14.75
N LYS A 118 6.94 -0.53 13.57
CA LYS A 118 6.20 0.65 13.14
C LYS A 118 5.89 0.55 11.65
N LEU A 119 4.62 0.70 11.29
CA LEU A 119 4.18 0.86 9.91
C LEU A 119 3.83 2.32 9.65
N GLU A 120 4.25 2.85 8.53
CA GLU A 120 3.88 4.21 8.13
C GLU A 120 3.41 4.25 6.68
N LEU A 121 2.66 5.28 6.36
CA LEU A 121 2.12 5.51 5.02
C LEU A 121 1.96 6.99 4.75
N HIS A 122 1.92 7.33 3.46
CA HIS A 122 1.52 8.65 3.00
C HIS A 122 0.13 8.56 2.36
N VAL A 123 -0.68 9.56 2.61
CA VAL A 123 -2.03 9.65 2.02
C VAL A 123 -2.33 11.11 1.67
N PHE A 124 -3.00 11.33 0.53
CA PHE A 124 -3.40 12.67 0.16
C PHE A 124 -4.46 13.22 1.12
N PRO A 125 -4.40 14.52 1.48
CA PRO A 125 -5.34 15.13 2.44
C PRO A 125 -6.81 15.03 2.04
N TRP A 126 -7.09 14.93 0.74
CA TRP A 126 -8.46 14.80 0.24
C TRP A 126 -8.96 13.36 0.16
N ASN A 127 -8.12 12.37 0.41
CA ASN A 127 -8.50 10.96 0.38
C ASN A 127 -9.16 10.56 1.71
N GLU A 128 -10.31 11.12 1.97
CA GLU A 128 -11.06 10.91 3.22
C GLU A 128 -11.40 9.44 3.50
N PRO A 129 -11.83 8.63 2.49
CA PRO A 129 -12.12 7.21 2.73
C PRO A 129 -10.91 6.42 3.21
N ALA A 130 -9.73 6.66 2.64
CA ALA A 130 -8.51 5.98 3.06
C ALA A 130 -8.07 6.43 4.45
N ILE A 131 -8.11 7.74 4.73
CA ILE A 131 -7.79 8.28 6.06
C ILE A 131 -8.71 7.65 7.12
N ALA A 132 -10.01 7.57 6.86
CA ALA A 132 -10.96 6.95 7.76
C ALA A 132 -10.65 5.46 8.02
N LEU A 133 -10.27 4.71 6.99
CA LEU A 133 -9.84 3.32 7.13
C LEU A 133 -8.61 3.22 8.05
N TYR A 134 -7.58 4.02 7.78
CA TYR A 134 -6.34 3.98 8.56
C TYR A 134 -6.57 4.38 10.01
N GLU A 135 -7.32 5.45 10.26
CA GLU A 135 -7.67 5.87 11.62
C GLU A 135 -8.48 4.79 12.36
N SER A 136 -9.45 4.17 11.70
CA SER A 136 -10.25 3.10 12.30
C SER A 136 -9.43 1.84 12.61
N PHE A 137 -8.33 1.62 11.87
CA PHE A 137 -7.41 0.52 12.12
C PHE A 137 -6.45 0.79 13.28
N GLY A 138 -6.20 2.07 13.59
CA GLY A 138 -5.33 2.49 14.67
C GLY A 138 -4.15 3.37 14.26
N PHE A 139 -4.04 3.73 12.98
CA PHE A 139 -3.03 4.69 12.53
C PHE A 139 -3.33 6.08 13.07
N GLU A 140 -2.28 6.78 13.42
CA GLU A 140 -2.34 8.17 13.87
C GLU A 140 -1.61 9.09 12.89
N ARG A 141 -2.05 10.32 12.78
CA ARG A 141 -1.36 11.33 11.97
C ARG A 141 -0.09 11.75 12.68
N GLU A 142 1.04 11.71 11.99
CA GLU A 142 2.34 12.14 12.53
C GLU A 142 2.83 13.46 11.95
N GLY A 143 2.38 13.81 10.76
CA GLY A 143 2.84 15.05 10.16
C GLY A 143 2.24 15.32 8.80
N LEU A 144 2.58 16.48 8.28
CA LEU A 144 2.23 16.93 6.95
C LEU A 144 3.51 17.14 6.13
N ARG A 145 3.64 16.42 5.04
CA ARG A 145 4.73 16.61 4.07
C ARG A 145 4.26 17.61 3.04
N LYS A 146 4.69 18.86 3.21
CA LYS A 146 4.29 19.95 2.32
C LYS A 146 4.94 19.82 0.96
N ALA A 147 4.15 20.04 -0.11
CA ALA A 147 4.63 20.06 -1.49
C ALA A 147 5.48 18.82 -1.84
N HIS A 148 5.07 17.65 -1.33
CA HIS A 148 5.92 16.46 -1.41
C HIS A 148 5.75 15.65 -2.69
N TYR A 149 4.57 15.67 -3.28
CA TYR A 149 4.27 14.96 -4.52
C TYR A 149 3.85 15.94 -5.62
N LEU A 150 4.10 15.57 -6.86
CA LEU A 150 3.60 16.32 -8.02
C LEU A 150 2.36 15.64 -8.58
N ARG A 151 1.31 16.44 -8.78
CA ARG A 151 0.08 16.05 -9.49
C ARG A 151 -0.10 17.04 -10.64
N ASP A 152 -0.01 16.57 -11.88
CA ASP A 152 -0.09 17.43 -13.06
C ASP A 152 0.86 18.64 -12.95
N ASP A 153 2.10 18.35 -12.55
CA ASP A 153 3.17 19.33 -12.31
C ASP A 153 2.90 20.34 -11.17
N VAL A 154 1.83 20.14 -10.40
CA VAL A 154 1.51 20.96 -9.22
C VAL A 154 1.94 20.22 -7.95
N PRO A 155 2.79 20.86 -7.10
CA PRO A 155 3.15 20.27 -5.81
C PRO A 155 1.93 20.16 -4.86
N VAL A 156 1.74 18.98 -4.29
CA VAL A 156 0.67 18.71 -3.33
C VAL A 156 1.22 18.11 -2.05
N ASP A 157 0.50 18.33 -0.96
CA ASP A 157 0.87 17.81 0.35
C ASP A 157 0.49 16.35 0.51
N ALA A 158 1.15 15.66 1.43
CA ALA A 158 0.77 14.33 1.87
C ALA A 158 0.76 14.27 3.40
N ILE A 159 -0.24 13.58 3.96
CA ILE A 159 -0.29 13.30 5.38
C ILE A 159 0.55 12.05 5.64
N LEU A 160 1.44 12.13 6.62
CA LEU A 160 2.14 10.97 7.16
C LEU A 160 1.31 10.37 8.30
N MET A 161 0.98 9.10 8.18
CA MET A 161 0.29 8.35 9.23
C MET A 161 1.11 7.14 9.64
N ALA A 162 1.02 6.76 10.90
CA ALA A 162 1.80 5.64 11.42
C ALA A 162 1.02 4.81 12.46
N LEU A 163 1.40 3.53 12.52
CA LEU A 163 0.89 2.58 13.50
C LEU A 163 2.07 1.94 14.24
N LEU A 164 2.12 2.12 15.56
CA LEU A 164 3.08 1.44 16.41
C LEU A 164 2.56 0.03 16.73
N LEU A 165 3.41 -0.97 16.47
CA LEU A 165 3.09 -2.39 16.70
C LEU A 165 3.61 -2.91 18.06
N VAL A 166 4.26 -2.06 18.83
CA VAL A 166 4.65 -2.36 20.20
C VAL A 166 3.39 -2.44 21.05
N GLY A 167 2.85 -3.62 21.11
CA GLY A 167 1.81 -3.95 22.06
C GLY A 167 2.41 -4.39 23.40
N PRO A 168 1.60 -4.44 24.46
CA PRO A 168 2.02 -5.05 25.70
C PRO A 168 2.48 -6.49 25.40
N SER A 169 3.67 -6.82 25.90
CA SER A 169 4.21 -8.17 25.91
C SER A 169 3.26 -9.12 26.64
#